data_bdbe79233ea5145c16dc90e229262616
#
_entry.id   bdbe79233ea5145c16dc90e229262616
#
_cell.length_a   1.000
_cell.length_b   1.000
_cell.length_c   1.000
_cell.angle_alpha   90.00
_cell.angle_beta   90.00
_cell.angle_gamma   90.00
#
_symmetry.space_group_name_H-M   'P 1'
#
loop_
_entity.id
_entity.type
_entity.pdbx_description
1 polymer ?
#
loop_
_entity_poly.entity_id
_entity_poly.type
_entity_poly.pdbx_seq_one_letter_code
_entity_poly.pdbx_strand_id
1 'polypeptide(L)'
;KQRRMDKRLEAFENARQPVLNQAEEIRAMKNQLSNPYAQMGVAMKATEMKMAETDKALANTLDSIRASGMGAGGASALAQMAATSKAEVAASIETQELTNQKARIDGEASLLSQKMAIEQAALQEEGAAWGRQEERDITKMNRMAGLADRAGAQSIAYGQASQQMLMDSMGMVTEAGLGMVSAGMQMDSGGKE
;
A
#
# COMPACT_ATOMS: atom_id res chain seq x y z
N LYS A 1 -3.89 41.31 -12.94
CA LYS A 1 -4.19 40.03 -13.61
C LYS A 1 -3.41 38.86 -12.99
N GLN A 2 -2.13 39.03 -12.64
CA GLN A 2 -1.25 38.03 -12.05
C GLN A 2 -1.82 37.44 -10.74
N ARG A 3 -2.18 38.29 -9.76
CA ARG A 3 -2.77 37.86 -8.48
C ARG A 3 -4.06 37.04 -8.63
N ARG A 4 -4.83 37.22 -9.72
CA ARG A 4 -6.02 36.42 -9.98
C ARG A 4 -5.66 35.05 -10.55
N MET A 5 -4.56 34.94 -11.31
CA MET A 5 -4.07 33.67 -11.83
C MET A 5 -3.45 32.83 -10.73
N ASP A 6 -2.68 33.47 -9.82
CA ASP A 6 -2.08 32.80 -8.67
C ASP A 6 -3.15 32.18 -7.75
N LYS A 7 -4.20 32.97 -7.41
CA LYS A 7 -5.33 32.46 -6.61
C LYS A 7 -6.09 31.32 -7.30
N ARG A 8 -6.23 31.35 -8.64
CA ARG A 8 -6.87 30.26 -9.37
C ARG A 8 -6.01 29.02 -9.40
N LEU A 9 -4.69 29.18 -9.52
CA LEU A 9 -3.74 28.07 -9.47
C LEU A 9 -3.75 27.40 -8.08
N GLU A 10 -3.70 28.22 -7.02
CA GLU A 10 -3.78 27.76 -5.63
C GLU A 10 -5.10 27.05 -5.33
N ALA A 11 -6.23 27.59 -5.80
CA ALA A 11 -7.53 26.94 -5.67
C ALA A 11 -7.61 25.62 -6.44
N PHE A 12 -6.98 25.54 -7.61
CA PHE A 12 -6.93 24.30 -8.40
C PHE A 12 -6.03 23.25 -7.77
N GLU A 13 -4.93 23.66 -7.13
CA GLU A 13 -4.04 22.78 -6.39
C GLU A 13 -4.71 22.23 -5.12
N ASN A 14 -5.43 23.08 -4.39
CA ASN A 14 -6.17 22.67 -3.19
C ASN A 14 -7.40 21.78 -3.50
N ALA A 15 -7.96 21.88 -4.70
CA ALA A 15 -9.05 21.03 -5.16
C ALA A 15 -8.58 19.67 -5.72
N ARG A 16 -7.27 19.44 -5.83
CA ARG A 16 -6.73 18.16 -6.29
C ARG A 16 -6.94 17.07 -5.25
N GLN A 17 -7.35 15.91 -5.72
CA GLN A 17 -7.42 14.73 -4.87
C GLN A 17 -6.02 14.36 -4.34
N PRO A 18 -5.92 13.92 -3.07
CA PRO A 18 -4.67 13.43 -2.51
C PRO A 18 -4.13 12.26 -3.33
N VAL A 19 -2.83 12.03 -3.26
CA VAL A 19 -2.22 10.83 -3.84
C VAL A 19 -2.75 9.64 -3.07
N LEU A 20 -3.41 8.71 -3.74
CA LEU A 20 -3.85 7.46 -3.16
C LEU A 20 -2.62 6.65 -2.73
N ASN A 21 -2.61 6.27 -1.46
CA ASN A 21 -1.67 5.31 -0.88
C ASN A 21 -2.51 4.22 -0.21
N GLN A 22 -2.52 3.03 -0.80
CA GLN A 22 -3.31 1.89 -0.32
C GLN A 22 -2.49 0.93 0.56
N ALA A 23 -1.27 1.31 0.94
CA ALA A 23 -0.38 0.45 1.72
C ALA A 23 -1.00 0.01 3.05
N GLU A 24 -1.72 0.90 3.75
CA GLU A 24 -2.40 0.58 5.00
C GLU A 24 -3.56 -0.41 4.81
N GLU A 25 -4.32 -0.28 3.73
CA GLU A 25 -5.39 -1.23 3.38
C GLU A 25 -4.80 -2.60 3.05
N ILE A 26 -3.69 -2.64 2.31
CA ILE A 26 -2.96 -3.87 2.01
C ILE A 26 -2.44 -4.50 3.31
N ARG A 27 -1.86 -3.72 4.24
CA ARG A 27 -1.42 -4.22 5.55
C ARG A 27 -2.57 -4.75 6.39
N ALA A 28 -3.74 -4.14 6.33
CA ALA A 28 -4.92 -4.60 7.06
C ALA A 28 -5.37 -6.02 6.67
N MET A 29 -5.07 -6.47 5.44
CA MET A 29 -5.34 -7.84 5.01
C MET A 29 -4.58 -8.88 5.84
N LYS A 30 -3.42 -8.54 6.43
CA LYS A 30 -2.69 -9.43 7.35
C LYS A 30 -3.54 -9.91 8.53
N ASN A 31 -4.43 -9.03 9.01
CA ASN A 31 -5.26 -9.33 10.18
C ASN A 31 -6.38 -10.32 9.88
N GLN A 32 -6.70 -10.53 8.60
CA GLN A 32 -7.70 -11.48 8.16
C GLN A 32 -7.11 -12.88 7.92
N LEU A 33 -5.78 -12.99 7.87
CA LEU A 33 -5.11 -14.27 7.66
C LEU A 33 -4.99 -15.03 8.98
N SER A 34 -5.45 -16.27 8.96
CA SER A 34 -5.33 -17.21 10.08
C SER A 34 -4.86 -18.57 9.57
N ASN A 35 -4.18 -19.33 10.43
CA ASN A 35 -3.81 -20.69 10.10
C ASN A 35 -5.06 -21.59 10.26
N PRO A 36 -5.60 -22.19 9.18
CA PRO A 36 -6.79 -23.04 9.24
C PRO A 36 -6.55 -24.31 10.04
N TYR A 37 -5.30 -24.70 10.22
CA TYR A 37 -4.91 -25.92 10.95
C TYR A 37 -4.63 -25.67 12.43
N ALA A 38 -4.69 -24.41 12.91
CA ALA A 38 -4.34 -24.07 14.30
C ALA A 38 -5.17 -24.83 15.33
N GLN A 39 -6.41 -25.18 15.01
CA GLN A 39 -7.35 -25.86 15.91
C GLN A 39 -7.49 -27.37 15.62
N MET A 40 -6.64 -27.94 14.76
CA MET A 40 -6.67 -29.38 14.53
C MET A 40 -6.31 -30.14 15.81
N GLY A 41 -7.23 -30.97 16.26
CA GLY A 41 -7.03 -31.88 17.40
C GLY A 41 -7.14 -33.33 16.98
N VAL A 42 -6.73 -34.24 17.86
CA VAL A 42 -6.92 -35.67 17.67
C VAL A 42 -8.42 -35.99 17.76
N ALA A 43 -8.89 -36.90 16.89
CA ALA A 43 -10.28 -37.35 16.92
C ALA A 43 -10.51 -38.33 18.09
N MET A 44 -10.41 -37.79 19.31
CA MET A 44 -10.52 -38.57 20.57
C MET A 44 -11.78 -39.43 20.63
N LYS A 45 -12.90 -38.86 20.17
CA LYS A 45 -14.19 -39.58 20.19
C LYS A 45 -14.20 -40.86 19.38
N ALA A 46 -13.56 -40.86 18.18
CA ALA A 46 -13.44 -42.06 17.36
C ALA A 46 -12.52 -43.10 18.02
N THR A 47 -11.50 -42.65 18.73
CA THR A 47 -10.57 -43.51 19.46
C THR A 47 -11.21 -44.11 20.71
N GLU A 48 -11.96 -43.32 21.47
CA GLU A 48 -12.75 -43.81 22.65
C GLU A 48 -13.79 -44.86 22.19
N MET A 49 -14.48 -44.64 21.07
CA MET A 49 -15.42 -45.60 20.54
C MET A 49 -14.73 -46.91 20.15
N LYS A 50 -13.57 -46.88 19.49
CA LYS A 50 -12.78 -48.08 19.16
C LYS A 50 -12.31 -48.81 20.42
N MET A 51 -11.85 -48.10 21.44
CA MET A 51 -11.46 -48.71 22.74
C MET A 51 -12.65 -49.37 23.42
N ALA A 52 -13.80 -48.72 23.47
CA ALA A 52 -15.01 -49.27 24.08
C ALA A 52 -15.53 -50.50 23.32
N GLU A 53 -15.46 -50.49 21.98
CA GLU A 53 -15.84 -51.65 21.15
C GLU A 53 -14.87 -52.84 21.36
N THR A 54 -13.56 -52.55 21.45
CA THR A 54 -12.55 -53.58 21.76
C THR A 54 -12.76 -54.16 23.15
N ASP A 55 -12.99 -53.34 24.16
CA ASP A 55 -13.24 -53.79 25.55
C ASP A 55 -14.53 -54.67 25.60
N LYS A 56 -15.57 -54.29 24.85
CA LYS A 56 -16.81 -55.07 24.77
C LYS A 56 -16.60 -56.43 24.04
N ALA A 57 -15.84 -56.44 22.94
CA ALA A 57 -15.48 -57.66 22.24
C ALA A 57 -14.64 -58.61 23.14
N LEU A 58 -13.70 -58.07 23.90
CA LEU A 58 -12.87 -58.80 24.83
C LEU A 58 -13.71 -59.41 25.99
N ALA A 59 -14.66 -58.61 26.55
CA ALA A 59 -15.56 -59.12 27.58
C ALA A 59 -16.42 -60.30 27.09
N ASN A 60 -17.01 -60.18 25.90
CA ASN A 60 -17.79 -61.25 25.29
C ASN A 60 -16.96 -62.50 25.00
N THR A 61 -15.71 -62.34 24.60
CA THR A 61 -14.78 -63.45 24.37
C THR A 61 -14.37 -64.11 25.68
N LEU A 62 -14.15 -63.34 26.72
CA LEU A 62 -13.87 -63.86 28.06
C LEU A 62 -15.02 -64.70 28.62
N ASP A 63 -16.26 -64.25 28.44
CA ASP A 63 -17.44 -64.99 28.83
C ASP A 63 -17.59 -66.31 28.09
N SER A 64 -17.29 -66.31 26.75
CA SER A 64 -17.26 -67.50 25.92
C SER A 64 -16.16 -68.50 26.35
N ILE A 65 -14.96 -68.01 26.72
CA ILE A 65 -13.87 -68.85 27.21
C ILE A 65 -14.24 -69.47 28.58
N ARG A 66 -14.86 -68.69 29.47
CA ARG A 66 -15.37 -69.19 30.74
C ARG A 66 -16.41 -70.27 30.57
N ALA A 67 -17.37 -70.06 29.63
CA ALA A 67 -18.43 -71.03 29.33
C ALA A 67 -17.89 -72.34 28.74
N SER A 68 -16.78 -72.24 27.94
CA SER A 68 -16.15 -73.42 27.32
C SER A 68 -15.20 -74.21 28.21
N GLY A 69 -14.98 -73.79 29.49
CA GLY A 69 -14.08 -74.45 30.42
C GLY A 69 -12.59 -74.34 30.10
N MET A 70 -12.22 -73.48 29.13
CA MET A 70 -10.82 -73.20 28.82
C MET A 70 -10.21 -72.34 29.97
N GLY A 71 -9.30 -72.93 30.75
CA GLY A 71 -8.70 -72.31 31.91
C GLY A 71 -7.71 -71.19 31.59
N ALA A 72 -6.68 -71.00 32.43
CA ALA A 72 -5.71 -69.92 32.44
C ALA A 72 -5.06 -69.56 31.09
N GLY A 73 -4.92 -70.52 30.17
CA GLY A 73 -4.34 -70.27 28.82
C GLY A 73 -5.20 -69.37 27.94
N GLY A 74 -6.54 -69.48 28.00
CA GLY A 74 -7.44 -68.61 27.27
C GLY A 74 -7.42 -67.15 27.77
N ALA A 75 -7.32 -66.97 29.11
CA ALA A 75 -7.23 -65.64 29.72
C ALA A 75 -5.93 -64.89 29.36
N SER A 76 -4.82 -65.62 29.26
CA SER A 76 -3.52 -65.04 28.88
C SER A 76 -3.50 -64.64 27.41
N ALA A 77 -4.06 -65.43 26.52
CA ALA A 77 -4.19 -65.05 25.10
C ALA A 77 -5.06 -63.80 24.92
N LEU A 78 -6.16 -63.70 25.67
CA LEU A 78 -7.06 -62.57 25.65
C LEU A 78 -6.37 -61.28 26.16
N ALA A 79 -5.57 -61.39 27.24
CA ALA A 79 -4.80 -60.29 27.76
C ALA A 79 -3.75 -59.79 26.74
N GLN A 80 -3.10 -60.69 26.01
CA GLN A 80 -2.20 -60.29 24.90
C GLN A 80 -2.94 -59.59 23.76
N MET A 81 -4.09 -60.08 23.32
CA MET A 81 -4.90 -59.42 22.29
C MET A 81 -5.35 -58.01 22.73
N ALA A 82 -5.77 -57.88 24.01
CA ALA A 82 -6.10 -56.56 24.58
C ALA A 82 -4.92 -55.58 24.55
N ALA A 83 -3.75 -56.08 24.95
CA ALA A 83 -2.53 -55.27 24.97
C ALA A 83 -2.13 -54.82 23.55
N THR A 84 -2.19 -55.75 22.57
CA THR A 84 -1.90 -55.44 21.16
C THR A 84 -2.91 -54.43 20.58
N SER A 85 -4.20 -54.62 20.81
CA SER A 85 -5.23 -53.70 20.32
C SER A 85 -5.06 -52.28 20.93
N LYS A 86 -4.75 -52.18 22.22
CA LYS A 86 -4.47 -50.90 22.89
C LYS A 86 -3.20 -50.24 22.34
N ALA A 87 -2.16 -51.03 22.06
CA ALA A 87 -0.95 -50.53 21.43
C ALA A 87 -1.21 -49.99 19.98
N GLU A 88 -2.03 -50.68 19.19
CA GLU A 88 -2.41 -50.22 17.85
C GLU A 88 -3.21 -48.91 17.90
N VAL A 89 -4.13 -48.77 18.85
CA VAL A 89 -4.89 -47.55 19.06
C VAL A 89 -3.95 -46.41 19.48
N ALA A 90 -3.03 -46.65 20.41
CA ALA A 90 -2.06 -45.67 20.83
C ALA A 90 -1.14 -45.20 19.66
N ALA A 91 -0.64 -46.12 18.84
CA ALA A 91 0.14 -45.84 17.65
C ALA A 91 -0.66 -45.03 16.59
N SER A 92 -1.96 -45.32 16.46
CA SER A 92 -2.86 -44.56 15.58
C SER A 92 -3.04 -43.10 16.06
N ILE A 93 -3.18 -42.89 17.41
CA ILE A 93 -3.24 -41.54 18.01
C ILE A 93 -1.95 -40.79 17.77
N GLU A 94 -0.81 -41.42 18.02
CA GLU A 94 0.51 -40.81 17.82
C GLU A 94 0.72 -40.38 16.37
N THR A 95 0.38 -41.26 15.41
CA THR A 95 0.47 -40.94 13.99
C THR A 95 -0.44 -39.79 13.60
N GLN A 96 -1.65 -39.73 14.15
CA GLN A 96 -2.58 -38.63 13.92
C GLN A 96 -2.07 -37.32 14.50
N GLU A 97 -1.50 -37.34 15.72
CA GLU A 97 -0.93 -36.16 16.35
C GLU A 97 0.28 -35.62 15.57
N LEU A 98 1.18 -36.50 15.13
CA LEU A 98 2.31 -36.11 14.26
C LEU A 98 1.83 -35.48 12.95
N THR A 99 0.78 -36.05 12.34
CA THR A 99 0.18 -35.50 11.11
C THR A 99 -0.43 -34.13 11.37
N ASN A 100 -1.17 -33.97 12.46
CA ASN A 100 -1.77 -32.70 12.85
C ASN A 100 -0.72 -31.66 13.19
N GLN A 101 0.35 -32.04 13.89
CA GLN A 101 1.47 -31.16 14.22
C GLN A 101 2.17 -30.67 12.94
N LYS A 102 2.42 -31.59 12.00
CA LYS A 102 3.00 -31.23 10.71
C LYS A 102 2.09 -30.26 9.94
N ALA A 103 0.79 -30.54 9.87
CA ALA A 103 -0.16 -29.65 9.20
C ALA A 103 -0.22 -28.25 9.85
N ARG A 104 -0.12 -28.16 11.17
CA ARG A 104 -0.04 -26.87 11.87
C ARG A 104 1.23 -26.10 11.50
N ILE A 105 2.39 -26.78 11.51
CA ILE A 105 3.68 -26.17 11.13
C ILE A 105 3.68 -25.69 9.67
N ASP A 106 3.21 -26.55 8.76
CA ASP A 106 3.12 -26.20 7.32
C ASP A 106 2.14 -25.04 7.11
N GLY A 107 1.03 -25.03 7.84
CA GLY A 107 0.08 -23.93 7.84
C GLY A 107 0.64 -22.61 8.37
N GLU A 108 1.47 -22.65 9.42
CA GLU A 108 2.16 -21.47 9.95
C GLU A 108 3.21 -20.93 8.98
N ALA A 109 3.98 -21.81 8.34
CA ALA A 109 4.95 -21.43 7.32
C ALA A 109 4.27 -20.77 6.11
N SER A 110 3.15 -21.33 5.65
CA SER A 110 2.33 -20.75 4.59
C SER A 110 1.77 -19.38 4.99
N LEU A 111 1.24 -19.25 6.19
CA LEU A 111 0.72 -18.00 6.74
C LEU A 111 1.81 -16.93 6.81
N LEU A 112 3.01 -17.28 7.28
CA LEU A 112 4.15 -16.37 7.33
C LEU A 112 4.54 -15.89 5.93
N SER A 113 4.62 -16.80 4.97
CA SER A 113 4.90 -16.47 3.56
C SER A 113 3.88 -15.50 2.98
N GLN A 114 2.58 -15.71 3.23
CA GLN A 114 1.51 -14.82 2.79
C GLN A 114 1.63 -13.43 3.46
N LYS A 115 1.91 -13.38 4.76
CA LYS A 115 2.12 -12.12 5.49
C LYS A 115 3.31 -11.34 4.96
N MET A 116 4.40 -12.02 4.60
CA MET A 116 5.57 -11.39 3.96
C MET A 116 5.24 -10.85 2.57
N ALA A 117 4.48 -11.60 1.76
CA ALA A 117 4.05 -11.14 0.44
C ALA A 117 3.16 -9.88 0.51
N ILE A 118 2.26 -9.82 1.49
CA ILE A 118 1.43 -8.63 1.76
C ILE A 118 2.30 -7.43 2.16
N GLU A 119 3.30 -7.63 3.03
CA GLU A 119 4.21 -6.55 3.41
C GLU A 119 5.00 -6.02 2.23
N GLN A 120 5.50 -6.91 1.40
CA GLN A 120 6.23 -6.54 0.19
C GLN A 120 5.33 -5.77 -0.79
N ALA A 121 4.07 -6.17 -0.96
CA ALA A 121 3.10 -5.44 -1.77
C ALA A 121 2.80 -4.05 -1.19
N ALA A 122 2.68 -3.92 0.14
CA ALA A 122 2.47 -2.64 0.80
C ALA A 122 3.66 -1.69 0.61
N LEU A 123 4.90 -2.20 0.73
CA LEU A 123 6.12 -1.42 0.48
C LEU A 123 6.23 -0.98 -0.98
N GLN A 124 5.83 -1.82 -1.93
CA GLN A 124 5.80 -1.44 -3.34
C GLN A 124 4.77 -0.34 -3.61
N GLU A 125 3.60 -0.41 -2.98
CA GLU A 125 2.58 0.64 -3.11
C GLU A 125 3.04 1.96 -2.48
N GLU A 126 3.71 1.92 -1.32
CA GLU A 126 4.33 3.11 -0.73
C GLU A 126 5.35 3.74 -1.68
N GLY A 127 6.24 2.95 -2.26
CA GLY A 127 7.21 3.42 -3.24
C GLY A 127 6.55 4.05 -4.48
N ALA A 128 5.49 3.42 -4.99
CA ALA A 128 4.70 3.96 -6.10
C ALA A 128 3.97 5.26 -5.73
N ALA A 129 3.42 5.35 -4.52
CA ALA A 129 2.77 6.57 -4.01
C ALA A 129 3.78 7.72 -3.89
N TRP A 130 4.99 7.44 -3.38
CA TRP A 130 6.09 8.41 -3.34
C TRP A 130 6.47 8.91 -4.73
N GLY A 131 6.65 8.00 -5.70
CA GLY A 131 6.94 8.37 -7.09
C GLY A 131 5.86 9.26 -7.70
N ARG A 132 4.58 8.95 -7.48
CA ARG A 132 3.45 9.79 -7.92
C ARG A 132 3.45 11.16 -7.27
N GLN A 133 3.84 11.26 -6.00
CA GLN A 133 3.97 12.53 -5.28
C GLN A 133 5.12 13.38 -5.85
N GLU A 134 6.29 12.77 -6.03
CA GLU A 134 7.47 13.43 -6.59
C GLU A 134 7.21 13.97 -8.00
N GLU A 135 6.56 13.19 -8.86
CA GLU A 135 6.17 13.64 -10.21
C GLU A 135 5.24 14.86 -10.17
N ARG A 136 4.29 14.87 -9.23
CA ARG A 136 3.42 16.03 -9.01
C ARG A 136 4.21 17.26 -8.57
N ASP A 137 5.17 17.09 -7.66
CA ASP A 137 5.97 18.19 -7.13
C ASP A 137 6.92 18.76 -8.21
N ILE A 138 7.54 17.90 -9.02
CA ILE A 138 8.33 18.30 -10.19
C ILE A 138 7.46 19.08 -11.18
N THR A 139 6.27 18.58 -11.50
CA THR A 139 5.33 19.26 -12.41
C THR A 139 4.93 20.63 -11.87
N LYS A 140 4.74 20.76 -10.55
CA LYS A 140 4.45 22.03 -9.88
C LYS A 140 5.61 22.99 -9.98
N MET A 141 6.83 22.54 -9.68
CA MET A 141 8.05 23.35 -9.79
C MET A 141 8.27 23.86 -11.21
N ASN A 142 8.13 23.01 -12.22
CA ASN A 142 8.27 23.38 -13.63
C ASN A 142 7.23 24.44 -14.06
N ARG A 143 6.01 24.31 -13.57
CA ARG A 143 4.95 25.29 -13.82
C ARG A 143 5.23 26.63 -13.16
N MET A 144 5.73 26.63 -11.91
CA MET A 144 6.12 27.86 -11.22
C MET A 144 7.31 28.53 -11.89
N ALA A 145 8.33 27.77 -12.32
CA ALA A 145 9.46 28.29 -13.08
C ALA A 145 8.99 28.95 -14.40
N GLY A 146 8.13 28.29 -15.16
CA GLY A 146 7.58 28.88 -16.40
C GLY A 146 6.72 30.14 -16.17
N LEU A 147 6.06 30.28 -15.02
CA LEU A 147 5.36 31.51 -14.65
C LEU A 147 6.32 32.62 -14.27
N ALA A 148 7.39 32.30 -13.53
CA ALA A 148 8.43 33.26 -13.17
C ALA A 148 9.15 33.82 -14.41
N ASP A 149 9.51 32.96 -15.36
CA ASP A 149 10.14 33.36 -16.63
C ASP A 149 9.24 34.30 -17.46
N ARG A 150 7.94 33.98 -17.53
CA ARG A 150 6.97 34.86 -18.21
C ARG A 150 6.81 36.21 -17.52
N ALA A 151 6.80 36.21 -16.19
CA ALA A 151 6.74 37.45 -15.42
C ALA A 151 8.01 38.30 -15.59
N GLY A 152 9.18 37.67 -15.64
CA GLY A 152 10.45 38.29 -15.94
C GLY A 152 10.49 38.91 -17.34
N ALA A 153 10.08 38.16 -18.37
CA ALA A 153 9.99 38.64 -19.74
C ALA A 153 9.03 39.83 -19.89
N GLN A 154 7.86 39.77 -19.21
CA GLN A 154 6.93 40.91 -19.22
C GLN A 154 7.51 42.15 -18.56
N SER A 155 8.22 42.03 -17.44
CA SER A 155 8.84 43.18 -16.76
C SER A 155 9.92 43.87 -17.62
N ILE A 156 10.71 43.08 -18.32
CA ILE A 156 11.72 43.59 -19.28
C ILE A 156 11.01 44.28 -20.44
N ALA A 157 9.96 43.72 -21.00
CA ALA A 157 9.20 44.35 -22.10
C ALA A 157 8.54 45.67 -21.67
N TYR A 158 7.98 45.75 -20.47
CA TYR A 158 7.47 47.01 -19.93
C TYR A 158 8.57 48.02 -19.68
N GLY A 159 9.75 47.61 -19.19
CA GLY A 159 10.91 48.46 -19.02
C GLY A 159 11.40 49.04 -20.34
N GLN A 160 11.51 48.25 -21.37
CA GLN A 160 11.89 48.71 -22.73
C GLN A 160 10.85 49.64 -23.34
N ALA A 161 9.55 49.31 -23.21
CA ALA A 161 8.49 50.18 -23.72
C ALA A 161 8.45 51.55 -23.00
N SER A 162 8.71 51.58 -21.70
CA SER A 162 8.79 52.85 -20.94
C SER A 162 10.00 53.68 -21.30
N GLN A 163 11.15 53.07 -21.60
CA GLN A 163 12.35 53.78 -22.11
C GLN A 163 12.10 54.33 -23.51
N GLN A 164 11.46 53.60 -24.38
CA GLN A 164 11.10 54.08 -25.71
C GLN A 164 10.12 55.26 -25.65
N MET A 165 9.10 55.22 -24.80
CA MET A 165 8.18 56.36 -24.60
C MET A 165 8.89 57.59 -24.06
N LEU A 166 9.89 57.43 -23.17
CA LEU A 166 10.69 58.51 -22.65
C LEU A 166 11.58 59.12 -23.74
N MET A 167 12.19 58.30 -24.62
CA MET A 167 12.99 58.78 -25.76
C MET A 167 12.12 59.50 -26.80
N ASP A 168 10.96 58.95 -27.13
CA ASP A 168 10.01 59.59 -28.03
C ASP A 168 9.49 60.93 -27.49
N SER A 169 9.23 61.03 -26.19
CA SER A 169 8.79 62.29 -25.54
C SER A 169 9.91 63.35 -25.53
N MET A 170 11.16 62.93 -25.31
CA MET A 170 12.33 63.85 -25.38
C MET A 170 12.59 64.29 -26.85
N GLY A 171 12.40 63.38 -27.82
CA GLY A 171 12.51 63.73 -29.25
C GLY A 171 11.48 64.78 -29.67
N MET A 172 10.22 64.62 -29.26
CA MET A 172 9.17 65.61 -29.53
C MET A 172 9.46 66.98 -28.92
N VAL A 173 10.06 67.03 -27.71
CA VAL A 173 10.41 68.29 -27.05
C VAL A 173 11.55 69.02 -27.78
N THR A 174 12.52 68.27 -28.31
CA THR A 174 13.62 68.87 -29.12
C THR A 174 13.13 69.35 -30.45
N GLU A 175 12.24 68.66 -31.11
CA GLU A 175 11.65 69.06 -32.37
C GLU A 175 10.73 70.30 -32.24
N ALA A 176 9.92 70.35 -31.19
CA ALA A 176 9.11 71.53 -30.87
C ALA A 176 9.99 72.77 -30.49
N GLY A 177 11.11 72.52 -29.79
CA GLY A 177 12.06 73.60 -29.42
C GLY A 177 12.78 74.17 -30.64
N LEU A 178 13.20 73.31 -31.58
CA LEU A 178 13.84 73.78 -32.84
C LEU A 178 12.85 74.48 -33.78
N GLY A 179 11.60 74.08 -33.78
CA GLY A 179 10.51 74.72 -34.55
C GLY A 179 10.22 76.15 -34.04
N MET A 180 10.27 76.41 -32.71
CA MET A 180 10.07 77.71 -32.15
C MET A 180 11.26 78.65 -32.41
N VAL A 181 12.48 78.17 -32.44
CA VAL A 181 13.68 78.99 -32.74
C VAL A 181 13.65 79.34 -34.24
N SER A 182 13.24 78.50 -35.13
CA SER A 182 13.13 78.83 -36.57
C SER A 182 11.99 79.80 -36.88
N ALA A 183 10.90 79.79 -36.20
CA ALA A 183 9.78 80.72 -36.31
C ALA A 183 10.16 82.15 -35.73
N GLY A 184 10.92 82.18 -34.61
CA GLY A 184 11.42 83.40 -34.02
C GLY A 184 12.41 84.15 -34.94
N MET A 185 13.27 83.49 -35.69
CA MET A 185 14.21 84.12 -36.65
C MET A 185 13.54 84.66 -37.90
N GLN A 186 12.37 84.13 -38.29
CA GLN A 186 11.65 84.59 -39.48
C GLN A 186 10.83 85.89 -39.21
N MET A 187 10.53 86.24 -37.97
CA MET A 187 9.83 87.46 -37.60
C MET A 187 10.71 88.68 -37.48
N ASP A 188 12.03 88.53 -37.35
CA ASP A 188 12.95 89.64 -37.16
C ASP A 188 13.53 90.20 -38.51
N SER A 189 13.22 89.59 -39.70
CA SER A 189 13.72 90.08 -40.97
C SER A 189 12.70 90.89 -41.79
N GLY A 190 11.53 91.26 -41.25
CA GLY A 190 10.43 91.94 -41.97
C GLY A 190 10.11 93.40 -41.52
N GLY A 191 11.04 94.12 -41.01
CA GLY A 191 10.75 95.48 -40.52
C GLY A 191 11.87 96.52 -40.76
N LYS A 192 12.03 96.88 -42.08
CA LYS A 192 12.56 98.19 -42.45
C LYS A 192 12.26 98.45 -43.94
N GLU A 193 11.18 99.18 -44.20
CA GLU A 193 11.09 100.35 -45.07
C GLU A 193 9.81 101.10 -44.74
#